data_759d6a7f89669defed0a89e2c7b1bb33
#
_entry.id   759d6a7f89669defed0a89e2c7b1bb33
#
_cell.length_a   1.000
_cell.length_b   1.000
_cell.length_c   1.000
_cell.angle_alpha   90.00
_cell.angle_beta   90.00
_cell.angle_gamma   90.00
#
_symmetry.space_group_name_H-M   'P 1'
#
loop_
_entity.id
_entity.type
_entity.pdbx_description
1 polymer ?
#
loop_
_entity_poly.entity_id
_entity_poly.type
_entity_poly.pdbx_seq_one_letter_code
_entity_poly.pdbx_strand_id
1 'polypeptide(L)'
;DGEAVLRQLEEDHQRFGFRGVKPYTGEWKDGSRGWKLSDPEAQPYFEKCIELGIKNIHVHKGPTIWPLDKDAFDVSDVDKVATRYQELNFIVEHVGLPRIEDFCFMATQERNVYAGLAVVIGGLMHARPRFFAKVMGELLFWVGEDKMLFGSDYAIWEPKWQVEGFVDWEMPDDEAYADYPRLGIDGKKNTLGLNGAKLYGVDVPEELQVAGEPADPAAAVGVEG
;
A
#
# COMPACT_ATOMS: atom_id res chain seq x y z
N ASP A 1 27.49 0.01 -6.20
CA ASP A 1 27.56 -0.12 -7.67
C ASP A 1 26.14 -0.51 -8.15
N GLY A 2 25.48 0.39 -8.89
CA GLY A 2 24.11 0.18 -9.36
C GLY A 2 23.95 -1.07 -10.24
N GLU A 3 24.93 -1.37 -11.10
CA GLU A 3 24.90 -2.58 -11.93
C GLU A 3 24.94 -3.87 -11.10
N ALA A 4 25.63 -3.87 -9.97
CA ALA A 4 25.68 -5.05 -9.10
C ALA A 4 24.31 -5.30 -8.46
N VAL A 5 23.58 -4.24 -8.09
CA VAL A 5 22.21 -4.35 -7.54
C VAL A 5 21.25 -4.91 -8.59
N LEU A 6 21.34 -4.46 -9.84
CA LEU A 6 20.48 -4.94 -10.93
C LEU A 6 20.75 -6.42 -11.27
N ARG A 7 22.03 -6.82 -11.30
CA ARG A 7 22.39 -8.24 -11.48
C ARG A 7 21.86 -9.11 -10.32
N GLN A 8 22.02 -8.65 -9.09
CA GLN A 8 21.53 -9.38 -7.92
C GLN A 8 19.99 -9.52 -7.96
N LEU A 9 19.27 -8.47 -8.33
CA LEU A 9 17.81 -8.52 -8.50
C LEU A 9 17.39 -9.59 -9.51
N GLU A 10 18.09 -9.66 -10.66
CA GLU A 10 17.82 -10.65 -11.69
C GLU A 10 18.13 -12.08 -11.24
N GLU A 11 19.30 -12.32 -10.64
CA GLU A 11 19.70 -13.62 -10.09
C GLU A 11 18.71 -14.11 -9.01
N ASP A 12 18.32 -13.23 -8.10
CA ASP A 12 17.38 -13.56 -7.03
C ASP A 12 15.97 -13.83 -7.59
N HIS A 13 15.52 -13.04 -8.57
CA HIS A 13 14.25 -13.30 -9.23
C HIS A 13 14.23 -14.64 -9.96
N GLN A 14 15.28 -14.96 -10.71
CA GLN A 14 15.42 -16.26 -11.39
C GLN A 14 15.44 -17.43 -10.41
N ARG A 15 16.03 -17.23 -9.23
CA ARG A 15 16.14 -18.25 -8.19
C ARG A 15 14.86 -18.47 -7.41
N PHE A 16 14.15 -17.41 -7.05
CA PHE A 16 13.04 -17.44 -6.09
C PHE A 16 11.67 -17.16 -6.72
N GLY A 17 11.58 -16.61 -7.91
CA GLY A 17 10.34 -16.35 -8.62
C GLY A 17 9.41 -15.35 -7.92
N PHE A 18 9.95 -14.42 -7.15
CA PHE A 18 9.13 -13.42 -6.45
C PHE A 18 8.46 -12.45 -7.43
N ARG A 19 7.27 -11.97 -7.05
CA ARG A 19 6.41 -11.10 -7.88
C ARG A 19 6.34 -9.66 -7.36
N GLY A 20 7.11 -9.34 -6.36
CA GLY A 20 7.17 -8.00 -5.78
C GLY A 20 8.47 -7.77 -5.03
N VAL A 21 8.83 -6.52 -4.85
CA VAL A 21 10.01 -6.07 -4.11
C VAL A 21 9.63 -5.00 -3.10
N LYS A 22 10.41 -4.86 -2.03
CA LYS A 22 10.22 -3.82 -1.03
C LYS A 22 11.51 -3.01 -0.84
N PRO A 23 11.77 -1.98 -1.66
CA PRO A 23 12.85 -1.05 -1.41
C PRO A 23 12.59 -0.23 -0.14
N TYR A 24 13.65 0.03 0.60
CA TYR A 24 13.62 0.87 1.79
C TYR A 24 14.31 2.20 1.47
N THR A 25 13.57 3.30 1.54
CA THR A 25 14.07 4.64 1.21
C THR A 25 14.81 5.30 2.37
N GLY A 26 14.55 4.87 3.61
CA GLY A 26 15.38 5.21 4.76
C GLY A 26 16.66 4.38 4.77
N GLU A 27 17.81 5.02 4.67
CA GLU A 27 19.10 4.36 4.59
C GLU A 27 20.05 4.89 5.66
N TRP A 28 20.66 3.97 6.39
CA TRP A 28 21.67 4.29 7.42
C TRP A 28 23.04 4.49 6.77
N LYS A 29 23.20 5.57 6.02
CA LYS A 29 24.41 5.88 5.28
C LYS A 29 24.58 7.39 5.13
N ASP A 30 25.81 7.88 5.10
CA ASP A 30 26.16 9.25 4.75
C ASP A 30 25.33 10.34 5.46
N GLY A 31 25.12 10.20 6.78
CA GLY A 31 24.31 11.09 7.59
C GLY A 31 22.81 10.75 7.58
N SER A 32 22.48 9.53 7.19
CA SER A 32 21.12 8.96 7.28
C SER A 32 20.06 9.71 6.47
N ARG A 33 20.43 10.30 5.35
CA ARG A 33 19.50 11.08 4.50
C ARG A 33 18.46 10.21 3.79
N GLY A 34 18.83 8.95 3.50
CA GLY A 34 18.02 8.12 2.65
C GLY A 34 18.02 8.59 1.20
N TRP A 35 17.06 8.11 0.43
CA TRP A 35 16.87 8.42 -0.98
C TRP A 35 15.38 8.51 -1.32
N LYS A 36 15.06 9.02 -2.49
CA LYS A 36 13.69 9.13 -3.00
C LYS A 36 13.49 8.17 -4.17
N LEU A 37 12.30 7.60 -4.26
CA LEU A 37 11.92 6.77 -5.43
C LEU A 37 12.10 7.53 -6.75
N SER A 38 11.89 8.85 -6.71
CA SER A 38 12.03 9.74 -7.88
C SER A 38 13.47 10.11 -8.23
N ASP A 39 14.47 9.69 -7.45
CA ASP A 39 15.87 9.97 -7.75
C ASP A 39 16.30 9.27 -9.05
N PRO A 40 17.15 9.89 -9.88
CA PRO A 40 17.60 9.30 -11.13
C PRO A 40 18.23 7.92 -10.96
N GLU A 41 18.93 7.70 -9.85
CA GLU A 41 19.61 6.45 -9.53
C GLU A 41 18.65 5.29 -9.24
N ALA A 42 17.41 5.57 -8.87
CA ALA A 42 16.36 4.56 -8.63
C ALA A 42 15.69 4.08 -9.93
N GLN A 43 15.73 4.89 -11.00
CA GLN A 43 15.00 4.60 -12.23
C GLN A 43 15.42 3.28 -12.89
N PRO A 44 16.73 2.93 -13.03
CA PRO A 44 17.12 1.65 -13.61
C PRO A 44 16.59 0.44 -12.85
N TYR A 45 16.36 0.57 -11.55
CA TYR A 45 15.77 -0.51 -10.75
C TYR A 45 14.31 -0.79 -11.12
N PHE A 46 13.50 0.26 -11.32
CA PHE A 46 12.12 0.10 -11.77
C PHE A 46 12.04 -0.43 -13.21
N GLU A 47 12.91 0.05 -14.10
CA GLU A 47 13.00 -0.45 -15.46
C GLU A 47 13.38 -1.94 -15.49
N LYS A 48 14.31 -2.37 -14.63
CA LYS A 48 14.67 -3.78 -14.47
C LYS A 48 13.50 -4.60 -13.88
N CYS A 49 12.72 -4.06 -12.94
CA CYS A 49 11.52 -4.73 -12.45
C CYS A 49 10.51 -4.98 -13.56
N ILE A 50 10.27 -3.99 -14.45
CA ILE A 50 9.39 -4.14 -15.60
C ILE A 50 9.91 -5.22 -16.55
N GLU A 51 11.20 -5.19 -16.89
CA GLU A 51 11.85 -6.20 -17.75
C GLU A 51 11.66 -7.62 -17.21
N LEU A 52 11.78 -7.80 -15.90
CA LEU A 52 11.64 -9.09 -15.22
C LEU A 52 10.17 -9.49 -14.94
N GLY A 53 9.19 -8.62 -15.23
CA GLY A 53 7.78 -8.87 -14.92
C GLY A 53 7.42 -8.73 -13.44
N ILE A 54 8.28 -8.09 -12.64
CA ILE A 54 8.03 -7.79 -11.23
C ILE A 54 7.19 -6.51 -11.19
N LYS A 55 5.89 -6.63 -10.86
CA LYS A 55 4.97 -5.51 -10.94
C LYS A 55 4.71 -4.78 -9.62
N ASN A 56 4.91 -5.44 -8.49
CA ASN A 56 4.49 -4.92 -7.20
C ASN A 56 5.68 -4.35 -6.41
N ILE A 57 5.66 -3.05 -6.19
CA ILE A 57 6.71 -2.31 -5.48
C ILE A 57 6.14 -1.83 -4.15
N HIS A 58 6.53 -2.45 -3.05
CA HIS A 58 6.17 -2.02 -1.71
C HIS A 58 7.15 -0.97 -1.21
N VAL A 59 6.66 0.13 -0.68
CA VAL A 59 7.52 1.21 -0.19
C VAL A 59 7.14 1.62 1.22
N HIS A 60 8.12 1.74 2.10
CA HIS A 60 7.91 2.25 3.45
C HIS A 60 7.76 3.77 3.39
N LYS A 61 6.54 4.27 3.60
CA LYS A 61 6.21 5.69 3.69
C LYS A 61 5.28 5.91 4.87
N GLY A 62 5.75 6.60 5.89
CA GLY A 62 4.95 6.76 7.09
C GLY A 62 5.79 6.93 8.33
N PRO A 63 5.57 6.19 9.42
CA PRO A 63 6.30 6.44 10.65
C PRO A 63 7.80 6.49 10.43
N THR A 64 8.39 7.62 10.81
CA THR A 64 9.83 7.85 10.65
C THR A 64 10.63 7.05 11.66
N ILE A 65 11.87 6.69 11.30
CA ILE A 65 12.76 5.87 12.13
C ILE A 65 13.96 6.72 12.52
N TRP A 66 14.14 6.91 13.83
CA TRP A 66 15.32 7.61 14.35
C TRP A 66 16.62 6.81 14.11
N PRO A 67 17.70 7.44 13.67
CA PRO A 67 17.92 8.86 13.36
C PRO A 67 17.85 9.18 11.86
N LEU A 68 17.01 8.50 11.09
CA LEU A 68 16.91 8.68 9.64
C LEU A 68 16.19 10.00 9.28
N ASP A 69 16.56 10.59 8.15
CA ASP A 69 15.91 11.80 7.66
C ASP A 69 14.43 11.50 7.31
N LYS A 70 13.52 12.31 7.87
CA LYS A 70 12.07 12.15 7.68
C LYS A 70 11.65 12.30 6.21
N ASP A 71 12.40 13.03 5.39
CA ASP A 71 12.04 13.28 3.99
C ASP A 71 12.13 12.00 3.13
N ALA A 72 12.89 10.99 3.58
CA ALA A 72 12.91 9.65 2.97
C ALA A 72 11.59 8.88 3.15
N PHE A 73 10.78 9.28 4.15
CA PHE A 73 9.49 8.64 4.47
C PHE A 73 8.28 9.40 3.96
N ASP A 74 8.49 10.53 3.27
CA ASP A 74 7.44 11.34 2.67
C ASP A 74 6.85 10.65 1.42
N VAL A 75 5.53 10.75 1.22
CA VAL A 75 4.84 10.11 0.09
C VAL A 75 4.99 10.85 -1.24
N SER A 76 5.48 12.07 -1.24
CA SER A 76 5.50 12.95 -2.43
C SER A 76 6.33 12.42 -3.62
N ASP A 77 7.26 11.52 -3.37
CA ASP A 77 8.06 10.91 -4.43
C ASP A 77 7.34 9.73 -5.12
N VAL A 78 6.33 9.15 -4.46
CA VAL A 78 5.52 8.06 -5.02
C VAL A 78 4.69 8.55 -6.21
N ASP A 79 4.08 9.73 -6.11
CA ASP A 79 3.32 10.38 -7.19
C ASP A 79 4.11 10.41 -8.51
N LYS A 80 5.36 10.87 -8.45
CA LYS A 80 6.22 10.99 -9.63
C LYS A 80 6.53 9.66 -10.31
N VAL A 81 6.78 8.62 -9.51
CA VAL A 81 7.09 7.29 -10.06
C VAL A 81 5.83 6.55 -10.49
N ALA A 82 4.72 6.73 -9.79
CA ALA A 82 3.44 6.16 -10.18
C ALA A 82 2.95 6.72 -11.53
N THR A 83 3.03 8.04 -11.73
CA THR A 83 2.76 8.68 -13.01
C THR A 83 3.68 8.18 -14.14
N ARG A 84 4.97 7.98 -13.85
CA ARG A 84 5.95 7.57 -14.87
C ARG A 84 5.86 6.10 -15.24
N TYR A 85 5.65 5.22 -14.26
CA TYR A 85 5.68 3.76 -14.42
C TYR A 85 4.30 3.15 -14.21
N GLN A 86 3.40 3.35 -15.18
CA GLN A 86 2.02 2.87 -15.12
C GLN A 86 1.90 1.32 -15.14
N GLU A 87 2.97 0.63 -15.53
CA GLU A 87 3.05 -0.84 -15.51
C GLU A 87 3.34 -1.41 -14.12
N LEU A 88 3.79 -0.57 -13.16
CA LEU A 88 4.11 -0.95 -11.80
C LEU A 88 2.98 -0.55 -10.84
N ASN A 89 2.74 -1.38 -9.84
CA ASN A 89 1.87 -1.06 -8.72
C ASN A 89 2.72 -0.62 -7.53
N PHE A 90 2.41 0.52 -6.94
CA PHE A 90 3.10 1.04 -5.77
C PHE A 90 2.23 0.84 -4.53
N ILE A 91 2.62 -0.08 -3.65
CA ILE A 91 1.96 -0.34 -2.39
C ILE A 91 2.65 0.50 -1.31
N VAL A 92 1.96 1.54 -0.86
CA VAL A 92 2.49 2.48 0.13
C VAL A 92 2.21 1.96 1.52
N GLU A 93 3.23 1.32 2.11
CA GLU A 93 3.14 0.80 3.46
C GLU A 93 2.99 1.93 4.48
N HIS A 94 2.05 1.74 5.40
CA HIS A 94 1.72 2.67 6.48
C HIS A 94 1.05 3.97 6.02
N VAL A 95 0.65 4.06 4.75
CA VAL A 95 -0.16 5.14 4.14
C VAL A 95 0.27 6.56 4.50
N GLY A 96 1.58 6.79 4.60
CA GLY A 96 2.12 8.11 4.92
C GLY A 96 1.89 8.60 6.35
N LEU A 97 1.48 7.71 7.28
CA LEU A 97 1.18 8.11 8.66
C LEU A 97 2.32 8.95 9.31
N PRO A 98 1.98 9.96 10.09
CA PRO A 98 0.62 10.34 10.52
C PRO A 98 -0.14 11.27 9.56
N ARG A 99 0.42 11.60 8.39
CA ARG A 99 -0.13 12.54 7.41
C ARG A 99 -0.95 11.82 6.34
N ILE A 100 -2.04 11.18 6.77
CA ILE A 100 -2.93 10.39 5.90
C ILE A 100 -3.48 11.21 4.73
N GLU A 101 -3.71 12.50 4.92
CA GLU A 101 -4.26 13.39 3.92
C GLU A 101 -3.31 13.54 2.70
N ASP A 102 -1.99 13.56 2.92
CA ASP A 102 -1.00 13.64 1.83
C ASP A 102 -1.05 12.38 0.97
N PHE A 103 -1.22 11.20 1.61
CA PHE A 103 -1.39 9.94 0.89
C PHE A 103 -2.70 9.92 0.09
N CYS A 104 -3.82 10.27 0.70
CA CYS A 104 -5.13 10.28 0.04
C CYS A 104 -5.14 11.25 -1.14
N PHE A 105 -4.56 12.44 -0.99
CA PHE A 105 -4.47 13.44 -2.06
C PHE A 105 -3.76 12.89 -3.30
N MET A 106 -2.67 12.15 -3.12
CA MET A 106 -1.94 11.49 -4.22
C MET A 106 -2.69 10.27 -4.76
N ALA A 107 -3.11 9.35 -3.88
CA ALA A 107 -3.65 8.05 -4.26
C ALA A 107 -5.03 8.14 -4.95
N THR A 108 -5.76 9.25 -4.78
CA THR A 108 -7.03 9.51 -5.45
C THR A 108 -6.92 9.54 -6.98
N GLN A 109 -5.82 10.09 -7.52
CA GLN A 109 -5.62 10.16 -8.97
C GLN A 109 -4.80 8.99 -9.54
N GLU A 110 -3.90 8.40 -8.74
CA GLU A 110 -2.99 7.35 -9.20
C GLU A 110 -3.65 5.98 -9.15
N ARG A 111 -3.97 5.42 -10.33
CA ARG A 111 -4.66 4.13 -10.44
C ARG A 111 -3.83 2.95 -9.92
N ASN A 112 -2.52 3.07 -10.00
CA ASN A 112 -1.52 2.07 -9.64
C ASN A 112 -0.91 2.27 -8.25
N VAL A 113 -1.52 3.11 -7.39
CA VAL A 113 -1.13 3.30 -5.98
C VAL A 113 -2.13 2.61 -5.07
N TYR A 114 -1.62 1.85 -4.11
CA TYR A 114 -2.38 1.02 -3.17
C TYR A 114 -2.00 1.36 -1.73
N ALA A 115 -2.96 1.23 -0.82
CA ALA A 115 -2.80 1.47 0.61
C ALA A 115 -2.35 0.19 1.34
N GLY A 116 -1.09 0.11 1.77
CA GLY A 116 -0.58 -0.94 2.65
C GLY A 116 -0.92 -0.64 4.11
N LEU A 117 -1.78 -1.44 4.74
CA LEU A 117 -2.34 -1.18 6.06
C LEU A 117 -1.49 -1.72 7.22
N ALA A 118 -0.26 -2.15 6.96
CA ALA A 118 0.71 -2.43 8.01
C ALA A 118 0.86 -1.20 8.92
N VAL A 119 0.99 -1.39 10.23
CA VAL A 119 0.93 -0.34 11.28
C VAL A 119 -0.48 0.26 11.45
N VAL A 120 -1.24 0.48 10.39
CA VAL A 120 -2.60 1.05 10.50
C VAL A 120 -3.45 0.15 11.36
N ILE A 121 -3.59 -1.13 11.00
CA ILE A 121 -4.38 -2.10 11.77
C ILE A 121 -3.66 -2.45 13.08
N GLY A 122 -2.41 -2.92 13.03
CA GLY A 122 -1.68 -3.36 14.20
C GLY A 122 -1.38 -2.25 15.22
N GLY A 123 -1.01 -1.08 14.75
CA GLY A 123 -0.57 0.02 15.62
C GLY A 123 -1.69 0.95 16.09
N LEU A 124 -2.76 1.15 15.29
CA LEU A 124 -3.77 2.18 15.59
C LEU A 124 -5.08 1.61 16.12
N MET A 125 -5.54 0.46 15.64
CA MET A 125 -6.89 -0.06 15.92
C MET A 125 -7.21 -0.12 17.42
N HIS A 126 -6.28 -0.58 18.22
CA HIS A 126 -6.44 -0.64 19.68
C HIS A 126 -5.84 0.55 20.42
N ALA A 127 -4.68 1.04 19.99
CA ALA A 127 -3.99 2.11 20.70
C ALA A 127 -4.59 3.49 20.48
N ARG A 128 -5.19 3.73 19.32
CA ARG A 128 -5.79 5.02 18.95
C ARG A 128 -7.08 4.84 18.13
N PRO A 129 -8.14 4.21 18.69
CA PRO A 129 -9.32 3.79 17.92
C PRO A 129 -10.03 4.94 17.19
N ARG A 130 -10.07 6.14 17.76
CA ARG A 130 -10.64 7.32 17.08
C ARG A 130 -9.82 7.74 15.85
N PHE A 131 -8.50 7.70 15.97
CA PHE A 131 -7.63 8.04 14.84
C PHE A 131 -7.64 6.92 13.80
N PHE A 132 -7.74 5.66 14.21
CA PHE A 132 -7.95 4.53 13.30
C PHE A 132 -9.24 4.68 12.49
N ALA A 133 -10.36 5.02 13.14
CA ALA A 133 -11.64 5.26 12.45
C ALA A 133 -11.52 6.41 11.43
N LYS A 134 -10.85 7.52 11.79
CA LYS A 134 -10.56 8.60 10.84
C LYS A 134 -9.75 8.10 9.65
N VAL A 135 -8.63 7.41 9.89
CA VAL A 135 -7.75 6.91 8.83
C VAL A 135 -8.51 5.97 7.89
N MET A 136 -9.29 5.03 8.43
CA MET A 136 -10.12 4.13 7.62
C MET A 136 -11.19 4.88 6.83
N GLY A 137 -11.82 5.88 7.43
CA GLY A 137 -12.80 6.73 6.76
C GLY A 137 -12.22 7.50 5.57
N GLU A 138 -11.07 8.14 5.76
CA GLU A 138 -10.36 8.84 4.67
C GLU A 138 -9.95 7.88 3.54
N LEU A 139 -9.41 6.70 3.88
CA LEU A 139 -9.03 5.70 2.89
C LEU A 139 -10.24 5.18 2.11
N LEU A 140 -11.34 4.88 2.78
CA LEU A 140 -12.57 4.42 2.12
C LEU A 140 -13.16 5.48 1.19
N PHE A 141 -13.11 6.75 1.59
CA PHE A 141 -13.68 7.85 0.81
C PHE A 141 -12.82 8.20 -0.43
N TRP A 142 -11.51 8.35 -0.26
CA TRP A 142 -10.62 8.85 -1.31
C TRP A 142 -9.99 7.76 -2.17
N VAL A 143 -9.76 6.59 -1.60
CA VAL A 143 -8.98 5.51 -2.25
C VAL A 143 -9.87 4.33 -2.65
N GLY A 144 -10.86 4.02 -1.80
CA GLY A 144 -11.77 2.90 -1.99
C GLY A 144 -11.23 1.57 -1.46
N GLU A 145 -12.15 0.64 -1.18
CA GLU A 145 -11.83 -0.65 -0.56
C GLU A 145 -11.03 -1.60 -1.46
N ASP A 146 -11.08 -1.40 -2.79
CA ASP A 146 -10.39 -2.23 -3.78
C ASP A 146 -8.87 -1.98 -3.82
N LYS A 147 -8.41 -0.92 -3.21
CA LYS A 147 -6.98 -0.54 -3.16
C LYS A 147 -6.35 -0.69 -1.78
N MET A 148 -7.05 -1.26 -0.81
CA MET A 148 -6.54 -1.50 0.54
C MET A 148 -6.00 -2.92 0.67
N LEU A 149 -4.82 -3.06 1.28
CA LEU A 149 -4.11 -4.33 1.44
C LEU A 149 -3.72 -4.53 2.90
N PHE A 150 -4.12 -5.65 3.48
CA PHE A 150 -3.69 -6.04 4.82
C PHE A 150 -2.18 -6.27 4.87
N GLY A 151 -1.56 -5.78 5.93
CA GLY A 151 -0.19 -6.09 6.33
C GLY A 151 -0.09 -6.11 7.85
N SER A 152 0.54 -7.13 8.41
CA SER A 152 0.66 -7.30 9.86
C SER A 152 1.79 -6.51 10.50
N ASP A 153 2.80 -6.16 9.72
CA ASP A 153 4.09 -5.67 10.21
C ASP A 153 4.74 -6.62 11.25
N TYR A 154 4.61 -7.93 11.00
CA TYR A 154 5.30 -8.95 11.77
C TYR A 154 6.84 -8.75 11.58
N ALA A 155 7.70 -8.78 12.55
CA ALA A 155 7.57 -9.30 13.93
C ALA A 155 7.24 -8.24 15.01
N ILE A 156 6.71 -7.05 14.66
CA ILE A 156 6.30 -6.07 15.67
C ILE A 156 5.00 -6.53 16.33
N TRP A 157 4.06 -7.00 15.52
CA TRP A 157 2.77 -7.49 15.99
C TRP A 157 2.42 -8.85 15.39
N GLU A 158 1.82 -9.69 16.19
CA GLU A 158 1.31 -11.00 15.80
C GLU A 158 0.04 -10.80 14.92
N PRO A 159 -0.08 -11.48 13.74
CA PRO A 159 -1.15 -11.20 12.79
C PRO A 159 -2.55 -11.65 13.23
N LYS A 160 -2.66 -12.72 14.03
CA LYS A 160 -3.95 -13.34 14.33
C LYS A 160 -4.95 -12.36 14.94
N TRP A 161 -4.57 -11.68 16.02
CA TRP A 161 -5.46 -10.73 16.70
C TRP A 161 -5.80 -9.50 15.84
N GLN A 162 -4.91 -9.13 14.90
CA GLN A 162 -5.17 -8.05 13.95
C GLN A 162 -6.29 -8.42 12.99
N VAL A 163 -6.23 -9.63 12.44
CA VAL A 163 -7.27 -10.15 11.53
C VAL A 163 -8.60 -10.28 12.28
N GLU A 164 -8.60 -10.94 13.45
CA GLU A 164 -9.80 -11.11 14.27
C GLU A 164 -10.41 -9.75 14.64
N GLY A 165 -9.61 -8.81 15.15
CA GLY A 165 -10.08 -7.47 15.50
C GLY A 165 -10.56 -6.65 14.31
N PHE A 166 -9.96 -6.79 13.14
CA PHE A 166 -10.39 -6.09 11.93
C PHE A 166 -11.70 -6.67 11.36
N VAL A 167 -11.90 -7.97 11.45
CA VAL A 167 -13.18 -8.62 11.09
C VAL A 167 -14.32 -8.11 11.95
N ASP A 168 -14.08 -7.94 13.25
CA ASP A 168 -15.09 -7.46 14.20
C ASP A 168 -15.23 -5.92 14.20
N TRP A 169 -14.26 -5.20 13.64
CA TRP A 169 -14.28 -3.74 13.67
C TRP A 169 -15.41 -3.17 12.80
N GLU A 170 -16.11 -2.19 13.37
CA GLU A 170 -17.09 -1.38 12.64
C GLU A 170 -16.77 0.11 12.81
N MET A 171 -17.09 0.92 11.78
CA MET A 171 -16.98 2.37 11.90
C MET A 171 -17.90 2.83 13.04
N PRO A 172 -17.38 3.60 14.02
CA PRO A 172 -18.20 4.04 15.15
C PRO A 172 -19.45 4.82 14.70
N ASP A 173 -20.56 4.58 15.39
CA ASP A 173 -21.79 5.33 15.18
C ASP A 173 -21.77 6.64 16.00
N ASP A 174 -20.94 7.57 15.52
CA ASP A 174 -20.69 8.89 16.11
C ASP A 174 -20.80 9.94 15.00
N GLU A 175 -21.37 11.11 15.32
CA GLU A 175 -21.54 12.22 14.37
C GLU A 175 -20.20 12.61 13.69
N ALA A 176 -19.08 12.45 14.37
CA ALA A 176 -17.76 12.73 13.83
C ALA A 176 -17.35 11.83 12.65
N TYR A 177 -18.06 10.70 12.43
CA TYR A 177 -17.78 9.74 11.36
C TYR A 177 -19.00 9.51 10.44
N ALA A 178 -20.04 10.33 10.57
CA ALA A 178 -21.31 10.14 9.84
C ALA A 178 -21.15 10.22 8.32
N ASP A 179 -20.19 11.02 7.84
CA ASP A 179 -19.94 11.25 6.42
C ASP A 179 -19.00 10.20 5.78
N TYR A 180 -18.40 9.33 6.59
CA TYR A 180 -17.51 8.31 6.05
C TYR A 180 -18.26 7.08 5.54
N PRO A 181 -17.79 6.47 4.43
CA PRO A 181 -18.29 5.19 3.98
C PRO A 181 -18.11 4.10 5.05
N ARG A 182 -19.00 3.11 5.06
CA ARG A 182 -18.94 1.96 5.96
C ARG A 182 -18.27 0.78 5.26
N LEU A 183 -17.30 0.16 5.91
CA LEU A 183 -16.63 -1.03 5.38
C LEU A 183 -17.49 -2.27 5.68
N GLY A 184 -18.13 -2.82 4.64
CA GLY A 184 -18.88 -4.05 4.73
C GLY A 184 -18.02 -5.31 4.77
N ILE A 185 -18.68 -6.47 4.93
CA ILE A 185 -17.98 -7.77 5.00
C ILE A 185 -17.14 -8.05 3.73
N ASP A 186 -17.62 -7.65 2.57
CA ASP A 186 -16.93 -7.86 1.31
C ASP A 186 -15.69 -6.98 1.20
N GLY A 187 -15.76 -5.72 1.61
CA GLY A 187 -14.61 -4.84 1.71
C GLY A 187 -13.56 -5.34 2.72
N LYS A 188 -13.99 -5.97 3.82
CA LYS A 188 -13.07 -6.64 4.76
C LYS A 188 -12.36 -7.82 4.11
N LYS A 189 -13.07 -8.67 3.35
CA LYS A 189 -12.47 -9.77 2.57
C LYS A 189 -11.50 -9.25 1.52
N ASN A 190 -11.87 -8.20 0.79
CA ASN A 190 -11.01 -7.53 -0.18
C ASN A 190 -9.72 -7.09 0.48
N THR A 191 -9.83 -6.33 1.57
CA THR A 191 -8.67 -5.81 2.31
C THR A 191 -7.79 -6.93 2.88
N LEU A 192 -8.39 -7.97 3.48
CA LEU A 192 -7.65 -9.03 4.16
C LEU A 192 -6.93 -10.00 3.20
N GLY A 193 -7.40 -10.13 1.93
CA GLY A 193 -6.76 -11.09 1.04
C GLY A 193 -7.06 -10.93 -0.44
N LEU A 194 -8.29 -10.61 -0.86
CA LEU A 194 -8.66 -10.68 -2.27
C LEU A 194 -7.95 -9.64 -3.13
N ASN A 195 -7.75 -8.41 -2.63
CA ASN A 195 -6.98 -7.39 -3.33
C ASN A 195 -5.52 -7.83 -3.52
N GLY A 196 -4.91 -8.41 -2.48
CA GLY A 196 -3.56 -8.98 -2.58
C GLY A 196 -3.50 -10.14 -3.58
N ALA A 197 -4.46 -11.05 -3.53
CA ALA A 197 -4.54 -12.17 -4.47
C ALA A 197 -4.61 -11.68 -5.93
N LYS A 198 -5.46 -10.68 -6.20
CA LYS A 198 -5.57 -10.05 -7.52
C LYS A 198 -4.24 -9.42 -7.98
N LEU A 199 -3.57 -8.64 -7.13
CA LEU A 199 -2.30 -8.00 -7.47
C LEU A 199 -1.18 -9.00 -7.75
N TYR A 200 -1.15 -10.10 -6.99
CA TYR A 200 -0.12 -11.11 -7.11
C TYR A 200 -0.49 -12.27 -8.04
N GLY A 201 -1.69 -12.23 -8.65
CA GLY A 201 -2.17 -13.31 -9.52
C GLY A 201 -2.23 -14.65 -8.80
N VAL A 202 -2.76 -14.64 -7.58
CA VAL A 202 -3.00 -15.84 -6.77
C VAL A 202 -4.45 -16.30 -6.98
N ASP A 203 -4.63 -17.55 -7.37
CA ASP A 203 -5.97 -18.12 -7.50
C ASP A 203 -6.63 -18.28 -6.14
N VAL A 204 -7.84 -17.74 -6.01
CA VAL A 204 -8.63 -17.84 -4.78
C VAL A 204 -9.73 -18.87 -4.99
N PRO A 205 -9.86 -19.88 -4.11
CA PRO A 205 -10.94 -20.85 -4.17
C PRO A 205 -12.34 -20.17 -4.23
N GLU A 206 -13.25 -20.72 -5.02
CA GLU A 206 -14.56 -20.11 -5.30
C GLU A 206 -15.34 -19.79 -4.01
N GLU A 207 -15.26 -20.67 -3.03
CA GLU A 207 -15.91 -20.52 -1.72
C GLU A 207 -15.37 -19.35 -0.87
N LEU A 208 -14.19 -18.82 -1.22
CA LEU A 208 -13.56 -17.66 -0.55
C LEU A 208 -13.74 -16.35 -1.34
N GLN A 209 -14.30 -16.42 -2.54
CA GLN A 209 -14.56 -15.23 -3.34
C GLN A 209 -15.77 -14.44 -2.80
N VAL A 210 -15.80 -13.16 -3.10
CA VAL A 210 -16.96 -12.30 -2.82
C VAL A 210 -18.01 -12.54 -3.91
N ALA A 211 -19.26 -12.70 -3.53
CA ALA A 211 -20.37 -12.83 -4.48
C ALA A 211 -20.62 -11.48 -5.20
N GLY A 212 -20.23 -11.43 -6.46
CA GLY A 212 -20.31 -10.26 -7.34
C GLY A 212 -18.92 -9.81 -7.78
N GLU A 213 -18.69 -9.76 -9.08
CA GLU A 213 -17.46 -9.15 -9.61
C GLU A 213 -17.40 -7.69 -9.18
N PRO A 214 -16.25 -7.17 -8.74
CA PRO A 214 -16.07 -5.74 -8.59
C PRO A 214 -16.33 -5.11 -9.97
N ALA A 215 -17.22 -4.12 -10.00
CA ALA A 215 -17.46 -3.34 -11.21
C ALA A 215 -16.11 -2.83 -11.73
N ASP A 216 -15.85 -3.04 -13.01
CA ASP A 216 -14.66 -2.51 -13.70
C ASP A 216 -14.56 -1.01 -13.37
N PRO A 217 -13.50 -0.56 -12.70
CA PRO A 217 -13.34 0.87 -12.37
C PRO A 217 -13.31 1.77 -13.63
N ALA A 218 -13.07 1.20 -14.81
CA ALA A 218 -13.21 1.91 -16.08
C ALA A 218 -14.68 2.20 -16.45
N ALA A 219 -15.67 1.50 -15.88
CA ALA A 219 -17.08 1.71 -16.16
C ALA A 219 -17.71 2.84 -15.31
N ALA A 220 -17.03 3.30 -14.26
CA ALA A 220 -17.56 4.36 -13.38
C ALA A 220 -17.29 5.79 -13.85
N VAL A 221 -16.50 6.00 -14.90
CA VAL A 221 -16.24 7.31 -15.49
C VAL A 221 -16.92 7.39 -16.85
N GLY A 222 -18.25 7.38 -16.85
CA GLY A 222 -19.06 7.84 -17.97
C GLY A 222 -18.99 9.36 -18.04
N VAL A 223 -17.98 9.89 -18.71
CA VAL A 223 -18.03 11.27 -19.21
C VAL A 223 -18.85 11.22 -20.48
N GLU A 224 -20.15 11.52 -20.33
CA GLU A 224 -20.97 11.89 -21.50
C GLU A 224 -20.37 13.18 -22.10
N GLY A 225 -19.99 13.09 -23.38
CA GLY A 225 -19.48 14.20 -24.17
C GLY A 225 -20.54 15.23 -24.56
#